data_1fff400d9ea9aebdd0083d5b55d2f444
#
_entry.id   1fff400d9ea9aebdd0083d5b55d2f444
#
_cell.length_a   1.000
_cell.length_b   1.000
_cell.length_c   1.000
_cell.angle_alpha   90.00
_cell.angle_beta   90.00
_cell.angle_gamma   90.00
#
_symmetry.space_group_name_H-M   'P 1'
#
loop_
_entity.id
_entity.type
_entity.pdbx_description
1 polymer ?
#
loop_
_entity_poly.entity_id
_entity_poly.type
_entity_poly.pdbx_seq_one_letter_code
_entity_poly.pdbx_strand_id
1 'polypeptide(L)'
;MKRLLGAVAALTLWCASGASAAAEPIVVGANIGNVPWEFAERGGEYVGFEIDLARAVGEALGRPVEIVNIPFNGLFAAVQSGRIDIAVSSITITEERLESVGFAQPYYESAQSLTVQARGEVQSLADLRGRVVGVDTGSTGDMWTTRNAEALGIAEIRRYEGLAPAMLDLQSMRIDGYLSDIPAMQYYVRDKPFLRVTERIETGERYSMMFAPGDPFADEVNEAISELKRAGVLAALHEQWFGAVPAPDSATVRVMERPR
;
A
#
# COMPACT_ATOMS: atom_id res chain seq x y z
N MET A 1 75.55 19.05 -44.26
CA MET A 1 74.80 19.40 -43.04
C MET A 1 73.35 19.00 -43.22
N LYS A 2 72.96 17.83 -42.66
CA LYS A 2 71.62 17.25 -42.77
C LYS A 2 70.89 17.51 -41.44
N ARG A 3 69.81 18.27 -41.48
CA ARG A 3 68.92 18.46 -40.31
C ARG A 3 67.84 17.35 -40.30
N LEU A 4 67.84 16.51 -39.27
CA LEU A 4 66.74 15.59 -38.97
C LEU A 4 65.63 16.39 -38.21
N LEU A 5 64.42 16.41 -38.76
CA LEU A 5 63.21 16.77 -38.03
C LEU A 5 62.61 15.52 -37.37
N GLY A 6 62.59 15.53 -36.07
CA GLY A 6 61.88 14.51 -35.30
C GLY A 6 60.38 14.91 -35.15
N ALA A 7 59.51 14.08 -35.62
CA ALA A 7 58.08 14.23 -35.42
C ALA A 7 57.68 13.58 -34.04
N VAL A 8 57.18 14.40 -33.13
CA VAL A 8 56.58 13.94 -31.85
C VAL A 8 55.09 13.73 -32.12
N ALA A 9 54.70 12.45 -32.11
CA ALA A 9 53.30 12.05 -32.16
C ALA A 9 52.69 12.14 -30.72
N ALA A 10 51.83 13.12 -30.50
CA ALA A 10 51.05 13.24 -29.26
C ALA A 10 49.85 12.27 -29.33
N LEU A 11 49.92 11.19 -28.53
CA LEU A 11 48.77 10.31 -28.28
C LEU A 11 47.82 11.02 -27.32
N THR A 12 46.73 11.55 -27.81
CA THR A 12 45.64 12.02 -26.98
C THR A 12 44.78 10.83 -26.52
N LEU A 13 44.93 10.41 -25.24
CA LEU A 13 44.00 9.50 -24.59
C LEU A 13 42.66 10.20 -24.43
N TRP A 14 41.67 9.76 -25.20
CA TRP A 14 40.30 10.16 -25.02
C TRP A 14 39.68 9.32 -23.91
N CYS A 15 39.69 9.83 -22.69
CA CYS A 15 38.86 9.27 -21.59
C CYS A 15 37.40 9.46 -21.93
N ALA A 16 36.75 8.46 -22.49
CA ALA A 16 35.31 8.38 -22.59
C ALA A 16 34.78 8.23 -21.17
N SER A 17 34.44 9.35 -20.52
CA SER A 17 33.63 9.33 -19.32
C SER A 17 32.25 8.85 -19.74
N GLY A 18 31.98 7.55 -19.56
CA GLY A 18 30.65 6.98 -19.66
C GLY A 18 29.79 7.66 -18.59
N ALA A 19 29.00 8.65 -18.98
CA ALA A 19 27.91 9.09 -18.14
C ALA A 19 26.97 7.89 -17.97
N SER A 20 26.97 7.27 -16.80
CA SER A 20 25.94 6.30 -16.42
C SER A 20 24.62 7.08 -16.50
N ALA A 21 23.79 6.78 -17.48
CA ALA A 21 22.43 7.29 -17.50
C ALA A 21 21.79 6.86 -16.18
N ALA A 22 21.32 7.83 -15.38
CA ALA A 22 20.59 7.52 -14.18
C ALA A 22 19.40 6.64 -14.59
N ALA A 23 19.19 5.52 -13.89
CA ALA A 23 18.07 4.64 -14.17
C ALA A 23 16.75 5.44 -13.99
N GLU A 24 15.81 5.22 -14.90
CA GLU A 24 14.49 5.87 -14.79
C GLU A 24 13.83 5.49 -13.47
N PRO A 25 13.22 6.46 -12.76
CA PRO A 25 12.55 6.19 -11.50
C PRO A 25 11.37 5.24 -11.69
N ILE A 26 11.07 4.46 -10.65
CA ILE A 26 9.82 3.73 -10.53
C ILE A 26 8.80 4.69 -9.93
N VAL A 27 7.72 4.97 -10.67
CA VAL A 27 6.64 5.84 -10.19
C VAL A 27 5.62 5.00 -9.41
N VAL A 28 5.53 5.25 -8.11
CA VAL A 28 4.66 4.50 -7.20
C VAL A 28 3.51 5.39 -6.74
N GLY A 29 2.27 5.02 -7.08
CA GLY A 29 1.06 5.66 -6.58
C GLY A 29 0.68 5.11 -5.21
N ALA A 30 0.30 6.01 -4.29
CA ALA A 30 -0.12 5.66 -2.93
C ALA A 30 -1.20 6.61 -2.43
N ASN A 31 -2.17 6.11 -1.64
CA ASN A 31 -3.20 6.94 -1.00
C ASN A 31 -2.68 7.47 0.34
N ILE A 32 -1.95 8.58 0.30
CA ILE A 32 -1.26 9.14 1.45
C ILE A 32 -2.23 9.54 2.56
N GLY A 33 -2.02 9.00 3.76
CA GLY A 33 -2.84 9.21 4.95
C GLY A 33 -3.37 7.91 5.56
N ASN A 34 -3.08 6.77 4.94
CA ASN A 34 -3.41 5.44 5.42
C ASN A 34 -2.31 4.91 6.38
N VAL A 35 -2.40 5.27 7.64
CA VAL A 35 -1.43 4.86 8.67
C VAL A 35 -1.61 3.39 9.09
N PRO A 36 -0.53 2.62 9.29
CA PRO A 36 0.90 2.93 9.16
C PRO A 36 1.50 2.55 7.79
N TRP A 37 0.68 2.41 6.76
CA TRP A 37 1.05 1.92 5.43
C TRP A 37 1.78 2.98 4.60
N GLU A 38 1.10 4.12 4.36
CA GLU A 38 1.62 5.26 3.62
C GLU A 38 1.03 6.57 4.15
N PHE A 39 1.88 7.43 4.70
CA PHE A 39 1.44 8.72 5.26
C PHE A 39 2.56 9.77 5.20
N ALA A 40 2.16 11.02 5.40
CA ALA A 40 3.11 12.13 5.47
C ALA A 40 3.48 12.44 6.93
N GLU A 41 4.78 12.53 7.22
CA GLU A 41 5.27 13.09 8.47
C GLU A 41 5.20 14.62 8.50
N ARG A 42 5.48 15.22 9.68
CA ARG A 42 5.43 16.68 9.88
C ARG A 42 6.32 17.48 8.91
N GLY A 43 7.36 16.85 8.37
CA GLY A 43 8.26 17.43 7.37
C GLY A 43 7.76 17.32 5.92
N GLY A 44 6.63 16.65 5.69
CA GLY A 44 6.09 16.38 4.35
C GLY A 44 6.72 15.16 3.67
N GLU A 45 7.65 14.47 4.31
CA GLU A 45 8.21 13.21 3.82
C GLU A 45 7.16 12.10 3.90
N TYR A 46 7.05 11.29 2.85
CA TYR A 46 6.20 10.11 2.83
C TYR A 46 6.93 8.93 3.46
N VAL A 47 6.28 8.31 4.44
CA VAL A 47 6.81 7.20 5.24
C VAL A 47 5.71 6.14 5.42
N GLY A 48 6.08 4.96 5.91
CA GLY A 48 5.17 3.87 6.20
C GLY A 48 5.70 2.55 5.69
N PHE A 49 5.06 1.46 6.12
CA PHE A 49 5.48 0.12 5.75
C PHE A 49 5.58 -0.08 4.24
N GLU A 50 4.59 0.37 3.48
CA GLU A 50 4.56 0.20 2.02
C GLU A 50 5.48 1.18 1.30
N ILE A 51 5.71 2.36 1.85
CA ILE A 51 6.70 3.30 1.32
C ILE A 51 8.11 2.72 1.45
N ASP A 52 8.44 2.16 2.62
CA ASP A 52 9.75 1.54 2.86
C ASP A 52 9.91 0.27 2.03
N LEU A 53 8.86 -0.54 1.87
CA LEU A 53 8.85 -1.70 0.98
C LEU A 53 9.07 -1.30 -0.49
N ALA A 54 8.39 -0.26 -0.98
CA ALA A 54 8.57 0.24 -2.33
C ALA A 54 10.00 0.75 -2.56
N ARG A 55 10.59 1.45 -1.60
CA ARG A 55 11.98 1.89 -1.63
C ARG A 55 12.96 0.70 -1.66
N ALA A 56 12.71 -0.32 -0.82
CA ALA A 56 13.52 -1.54 -0.80
C ALA A 56 13.47 -2.31 -2.13
N VAL A 57 12.29 -2.36 -2.77
CA VAL A 57 12.13 -2.93 -4.13
C VAL A 57 12.92 -2.11 -5.15
N GLY A 58 12.83 -0.78 -5.10
CA GLY A 58 13.59 0.10 -5.97
C GLY A 58 15.10 -0.08 -5.81
N GLU A 59 15.59 -0.21 -4.58
CA GLU A 59 17.02 -0.49 -4.28
C GLU A 59 17.44 -1.85 -4.85
N ALA A 60 16.64 -2.90 -4.66
CA ALA A 60 16.92 -4.23 -5.21
C ALA A 60 16.98 -4.23 -6.76
N LEU A 61 16.19 -3.39 -7.41
CA LEU A 61 16.16 -3.22 -8.87
C LEU A 61 17.17 -2.17 -9.38
N GLY A 62 17.89 -1.47 -8.49
CA GLY A 62 18.84 -0.42 -8.86
C GLY A 62 18.17 0.82 -9.47
N ARG A 63 16.90 1.08 -9.14
CA ARG A 63 16.08 2.20 -9.65
C ARG A 63 15.58 3.10 -8.51
N PRO A 64 15.67 4.43 -8.62
CA PRO A 64 15.07 5.33 -7.64
C PRO A 64 13.53 5.18 -7.66
N VAL A 65 12.89 5.52 -6.53
CA VAL A 65 11.44 5.47 -6.37
C VAL A 65 10.89 6.89 -6.21
N GLU A 66 9.86 7.21 -6.99
CA GLU A 66 9.09 8.44 -6.88
C GLU A 66 7.68 8.11 -6.37
N ILE A 67 7.26 8.72 -5.26
CA ILE A 67 5.93 8.48 -4.66
C ILE A 67 4.96 9.58 -5.09
N VAL A 68 3.82 9.18 -5.65
CA VAL A 68 2.75 10.09 -6.10
C VAL A 68 1.49 9.84 -5.26
N ASN A 69 0.99 10.91 -4.62
CA ASN A 69 -0.26 10.82 -3.87
C ASN A 69 -1.48 10.77 -4.81
N ILE A 70 -2.24 9.69 -4.74
CA ILE A 70 -3.45 9.46 -5.54
C ILE A 70 -4.52 8.86 -4.62
N PRO A 71 -5.78 9.37 -4.61
CA PRO A 71 -6.87 8.73 -3.88
C PRO A 71 -7.03 7.25 -4.25
N PHE A 72 -7.42 6.41 -3.29
CA PHE A 72 -7.44 4.94 -3.44
C PHE A 72 -8.14 4.46 -4.73
N ASN A 73 -9.35 4.94 -4.97
CA ASN A 73 -10.13 4.58 -6.17
C ASN A 73 -9.46 5.01 -7.50
N GLY A 74 -8.63 6.07 -7.46
CA GLY A 74 -7.89 6.56 -8.62
C GLY A 74 -6.65 5.73 -8.97
N LEU A 75 -6.12 4.91 -8.04
CA LEU A 75 -4.93 4.08 -8.25
C LEU A 75 -5.11 3.07 -9.38
N PHE A 76 -6.30 2.49 -9.51
CA PHE A 76 -6.63 1.50 -10.54
C PHE A 76 -6.51 2.08 -11.95
N ALA A 77 -7.15 3.22 -12.19
CA ALA A 77 -7.04 3.92 -13.47
C ALA A 77 -5.62 4.42 -13.75
N ALA A 78 -4.87 4.79 -12.70
CA ALA A 78 -3.51 5.29 -12.83
C ALA A 78 -2.53 4.20 -13.31
N VAL A 79 -2.59 2.97 -12.77
CA VAL A 79 -1.76 1.85 -13.27
C VAL A 79 -2.21 1.42 -14.67
N GLN A 80 -3.51 1.32 -14.93
CA GLN A 80 -4.05 0.90 -16.24
C GLN A 80 -3.65 1.87 -17.37
N SER A 81 -3.53 3.15 -17.07
CA SER A 81 -3.11 4.16 -18.06
C SER A 81 -1.59 4.34 -18.17
N GLY A 82 -0.80 3.64 -17.35
CA GLY A 82 0.66 3.82 -17.29
C GLY A 82 1.11 5.16 -16.70
N ARG A 83 0.23 5.85 -15.96
CA ARG A 83 0.58 7.07 -15.22
C ARG A 83 1.49 6.79 -14.04
N ILE A 84 1.37 5.61 -13.47
CA ILE A 84 2.24 5.05 -12.43
C ILE A 84 2.61 3.61 -12.81
N ASP A 85 3.78 3.16 -12.38
CA ASP A 85 4.26 1.81 -12.63
C ASP A 85 3.70 0.81 -11.61
N ILE A 86 3.57 1.24 -10.36
CA ILE A 86 3.13 0.43 -9.22
C ILE A 86 2.11 1.23 -8.41
N ALA A 87 1.10 0.56 -7.88
CA ALA A 87 0.28 1.11 -6.81
C ALA A 87 0.45 0.31 -5.52
N VAL A 88 0.53 1.02 -4.39
CA VAL A 88 0.51 0.49 -3.02
C VAL A 88 -0.52 1.29 -2.22
N SER A 89 -1.35 0.64 -1.44
CA SER A 89 -2.29 1.24 -0.48
C SER A 89 -3.07 0.13 0.24
N SER A 90 -2.40 -0.79 0.91
CA SER A 90 -3.01 -1.99 1.49
C SER A 90 -3.99 -2.68 0.52
N ILE A 91 -3.58 -2.81 -0.76
CA ILE A 91 -4.48 -3.23 -1.84
C ILE A 91 -4.69 -4.73 -1.76
N THR A 92 -5.89 -5.14 -1.39
CA THR A 92 -6.29 -6.55 -1.33
C THR A 92 -6.39 -7.15 -2.71
N ILE A 93 -5.78 -8.32 -2.91
CA ILE A 93 -5.99 -9.17 -4.07
C ILE A 93 -7.40 -9.74 -3.99
N THR A 94 -8.23 -9.47 -5.00
CA THR A 94 -9.57 -10.08 -5.16
C THR A 94 -9.74 -10.61 -6.57
N GLU A 95 -10.63 -11.59 -6.76
CA GLU A 95 -10.96 -12.12 -8.09
C GLU A 95 -11.44 -11.01 -9.04
N GLU A 96 -12.31 -10.12 -8.56
CA GLU A 96 -12.82 -8.98 -9.33
C GLU A 96 -11.70 -8.04 -9.80
N ARG A 97 -10.72 -7.74 -8.93
CA ARG A 97 -9.58 -6.89 -9.27
C ARG A 97 -8.63 -7.55 -10.27
N LEU A 98 -8.43 -8.88 -10.16
CA LEU A 98 -7.60 -9.64 -11.10
C LEU A 98 -8.13 -9.64 -12.53
N GLU A 99 -9.42 -9.35 -12.76
CA GLU A 99 -9.98 -9.17 -14.10
C GLU A 99 -9.44 -7.92 -14.82
N SER A 100 -8.94 -6.93 -14.07
CA SER A 100 -8.61 -5.61 -14.61
C SER A 100 -7.20 -5.11 -14.30
N VAL A 101 -6.51 -5.71 -13.33
CA VAL A 101 -5.15 -5.34 -12.90
C VAL A 101 -4.30 -6.57 -12.59
N GLY A 102 -2.98 -6.38 -12.57
CA GLY A 102 -2.01 -7.38 -12.14
C GLY A 102 -1.57 -7.17 -10.69
N PHE A 103 -1.07 -8.23 -10.06
CA PHE A 103 -0.47 -8.16 -8.72
C PHE A 103 0.86 -8.91 -8.67
N ALA A 104 1.76 -8.50 -7.77
CA ALA A 104 2.88 -9.32 -7.32
C ALA A 104 2.38 -10.36 -6.29
N GLN A 105 3.28 -11.13 -5.68
CA GLN A 105 2.93 -11.98 -4.55
C GLN A 105 2.46 -11.16 -3.35
N PRO A 106 1.60 -11.70 -2.48
CA PRO A 106 1.19 -10.99 -1.28
C PRO A 106 2.37 -10.80 -0.31
N TYR A 107 2.38 -9.67 0.39
CA TYR A 107 3.37 -9.34 1.42
C TYR A 107 2.76 -9.13 2.80
N TYR A 108 1.42 -9.13 2.92
CA TYR A 108 0.71 -8.97 4.19
C TYR A 108 -0.63 -9.69 4.16
N GLU A 109 -1.10 -10.11 5.32
CA GLU A 109 -2.43 -10.73 5.51
C GLU A 109 -3.25 -9.88 6.48
N SER A 110 -4.52 -9.66 6.15
CA SER A 110 -5.40 -8.78 6.90
C SER A 110 -6.82 -9.33 7.02
N ALA A 111 -7.64 -8.56 7.69
CA ALA A 111 -9.08 -8.73 7.81
C ALA A 111 -9.73 -7.35 7.90
N GLN A 112 -11.04 -7.28 7.74
CA GLN A 112 -11.79 -6.07 8.01
C GLN A 112 -12.10 -5.92 9.50
N SER A 113 -12.50 -4.73 9.90
CA SER A 113 -12.90 -4.43 11.29
C SER A 113 -13.98 -3.37 11.35
N LEU A 114 -14.74 -3.39 12.44
CA LEU A 114 -15.66 -2.32 12.81
C LEU A 114 -15.01 -1.42 13.87
N THR A 115 -14.85 -0.15 13.55
CA THR A 115 -14.36 0.90 14.47
C THR A 115 -15.52 1.81 14.85
N VAL A 116 -15.67 2.09 16.14
CA VAL A 116 -16.78 2.86 16.70
C VAL A 116 -16.31 3.83 17.79
N GLN A 117 -17.21 4.69 18.26
CA GLN A 117 -16.96 5.41 19.48
C GLN A 117 -16.98 4.47 20.69
N ALA A 118 -15.97 4.56 21.57
CA ALA A 118 -15.79 3.63 22.69
C ALA A 118 -16.96 3.62 23.68
N ARG A 119 -17.71 4.72 23.78
CA ARG A 119 -18.90 4.88 24.65
C ARG A 119 -20.18 5.11 23.85
N GLY A 120 -20.16 4.81 22.54
CA GLY A 120 -21.33 4.92 21.67
C GLY A 120 -22.32 3.77 21.86
N GLU A 121 -23.47 3.85 21.22
CA GLU A 121 -24.51 2.80 21.27
C GLU A 121 -24.13 1.59 20.40
N VAL A 122 -23.37 1.80 19.33
CA VAL A 122 -22.88 0.72 18.46
C VAL A 122 -21.66 0.06 19.10
N GLN A 123 -21.74 -1.24 19.34
CA GLN A 123 -20.68 -2.04 19.95
C GLN A 123 -20.34 -3.29 19.15
N SER A 124 -21.18 -3.64 18.18
CA SER A 124 -21.06 -4.82 17.33
C SER A 124 -21.71 -4.57 15.96
N LEU A 125 -21.47 -5.50 15.00
CA LEU A 125 -22.16 -5.47 13.70
C LEU A 125 -23.70 -5.57 13.85
N ALA A 126 -24.20 -6.26 14.88
CA ALA A 126 -25.63 -6.40 15.12
C ALA A 126 -26.31 -5.06 15.47
N ASP A 127 -25.56 -4.11 16.02
CA ASP A 127 -26.06 -2.78 16.41
C ASP A 127 -26.12 -1.79 15.22
N LEU A 128 -25.67 -2.21 14.03
CA LEU A 128 -25.67 -1.34 12.84
C LEU A 128 -27.04 -1.15 12.21
N ARG A 129 -28.08 -1.82 12.71
CA ARG A 129 -29.45 -1.66 12.21
C ARG A 129 -29.94 -0.22 12.38
N GLY A 130 -30.32 0.40 11.26
CA GLY A 130 -30.78 1.79 11.20
C GLY A 130 -29.67 2.83 11.37
N ARG A 131 -28.39 2.43 11.28
CA ARG A 131 -27.21 3.28 11.49
C ARG A 131 -26.57 3.72 10.19
N VAL A 132 -25.73 4.75 10.29
CA VAL A 132 -24.88 5.26 9.19
C VAL A 132 -23.48 4.70 9.35
N VAL A 133 -23.01 4.00 8.33
CA VAL A 133 -21.67 3.36 8.32
C VAL A 133 -20.77 4.03 7.30
N GLY A 134 -19.57 4.40 7.73
CA GLY A 134 -18.52 4.94 6.85
C GLY A 134 -17.64 3.86 6.28
N VAL A 135 -17.17 4.05 5.04
CA VAL A 135 -16.19 3.20 4.34
C VAL A 135 -15.32 4.05 3.42
N ASP A 136 -14.15 3.56 3.02
CA ASP A 136 -13.40 4.16 1.93
C ASP A 136 -13.94 3.69 0.58
N THR A 137 -14.17 4.63 -0.34
CA THR A 137 -14.73 4.40 -1.67
C THR A 137 -13.94 3.33 -2.44
N GLY A 138 -14.62 2.25 -2.85
CA GLY A 138 -14.03 1.17 -3.65
C GLY A 138 -13.07 0.24 -2.89
N SER A 139 -12.97 0.38 -1.56
CA SER A 139 -12.22 -0.55 -0.72
C SER A 139 -12.95 -1.89 -0.56
N THR A 140 -12.24 -2.91 -0.05
CA THR A 140 -12.87 -4.19 0.32
C THR A 140 -13.84 -4.02 1.49
N GLY A 141 -13.62 -3.04 2.36
CA GLY A 141 -14.58 -2.61 3.39
C GLY A 141 -15.88 -2.08 2.78
N ASP A 142 -15.82 -1.25 1.73
CA ASP A 142 -17.00 -0.79 0.99
C ASP A 142 -17.73 -1.96 0.32
N MET A 143 -17.00 -2.83 -0.38
CA MET A 143 -17.56 -4.00 -1.04
C MET A 143 -18.25 -4.94 -0.05
N TRP A 144 -17.63 -5.21 1.11
CA TRP A 144 -18.19 -6.04 2.16
C TRP A 144 -19.44 -5.40 2.77
N THR A 145 -19.35 -4.11 3.11
CA THR A 145 -20.47 -3.35 3.71
C THR A 145 -21.66 -3.31 2.78
N THR A 146 -21.42 -3.03 1.51
CA THR A 146 -22.49 -2.97 0.48
C THR A 146 -23.19 -4.32 0.33
N ARG A 147 -22.44 -5.43 0.31
CA ARG A 147 -23.02 -6.78 0.22
C ARG A 147 -23.83 -7.17 1.45
N ASN A 148 -23.47 -6.68 2.63
CA ASN A 148 -24.10 -7.05 3.90
C ASN A 148 -25.10 -6.01 4.43
N ALA A 149 -25.27 -4.87 3.73
CA ALA A 149 -26.07 -3.74 4.22
C ALA A 149 -27.53 -4.11 4.54
N GLU A 150 -28.18 -4.87 3.67
CA GLU A 150 -29.57 -5.32 3.85
C GLU A 150 -29.69 -6.26 5.06
N ALA A 151 -28.82 -7.26 5.15
CA ALA A 151 -28.83 -8.23 6.25
C ALA A 151 -28.59 -7.57 7.61
N LEU A 152 -27.66 -6.62 7.68
CA LEU A 152 -27.36 -5.84 8.87
C LEU A 152 -28.39 -4.72 9.13
N GLY A 153 -29.20 -4.38 8.13
CA GLY A 153 -30.20 -3.31 8.22
C GLY A 153 -29.56 -1.91 8.29
N ILE A 154 -28.39 -1.73 7.68
CA ILE A 154 -27.68 -0.44 7.61
C ILE A 154 -28.57 0.56 6.87
N ALA A 155 -28.77 1.77 7.45
CA ALA A 155 -29.62 2.79 6.86
C ALA A 155 -28.92 3.57 5.74
N GLU A 156 -27.63 3.86 5.90
CA GLU A 156 -26.82 4.62 4.95
C GLU A 156 -25.36 4.11 4.97
N ILE A 157 -24.77 3.96 3.79
CA ILE A 157 -23.31 3.77 3.62
C ILE A 157 -22.75 5.10 3.14
N ARG A 158 -21.90 5.71 3.96
CA ARG A 158 -21.20 6.95 3.61
C ARG A 158 -19.80 6.68 3.15
N ARG A 159 -19.50 7.05 1.91
CA ARG A 159 -18.23 6.80 1.27
C ARG A 159 -17.29 7.99 1.40
N TYR A 160 -16.03 7.72 1.74
CA TYR A 160 -14.98 8.71 1.95
C TYR A 160 -13.81 8.50 1.00
N GLU A 161 -13.09 9.58 0.73
CA GLU A 161 -11.81 9.57 0.01
C GLU A 161 -10.66 9.63 1.04
N GLY A 162 -10.52 8.54 1.82
CA GLY A 162 -9.46 8.37 2.83
C GLY A 162 -9.91 8.45 4.28
N LEU A 163 -9.02 8.03 5.17
CA LEU A 163 -9.27 7.82 6.59
C LEU A 163 -9.62 9.09 7.36
N ALA A 164 -8.92 10.20 7.10
CA ALA A 164 -9.04 11.40 7.95
C ALA A 164 -10.45 12.00 7.99
N PRO A 165 -11.15 12.25 6.87
CA PRO A 165 -12.52 12.77 6.89
C PRO A 165 -13.51 11.79 7.54
N ALA A 166 -13.35 10.47 7.32
CA ALA A 166 -14.18 9.45 7.95
C ALA A 166 -14.05 9.46 9.48
N MET A 167 -12.83 9.57 9.97
CA MET A 167 -12.58 9.63 11.42
C MET A 167 -13.09 10.91 12.07
N LEU A 168 -13.09 12.03 11.37
CA LEU A 168 -13.73 13.28 11.85
C LEU A 168 -15.25 13.11 11.97
N ASP A 169 -15.88 12.46 11.01
CA ASP A 169 -17.30 12.19 11.03
C ASP A 169 -17.68 11.16 12.10
N LEU A 170 -16.85 10.14 12.33
CA LEU A 170 -17.03 9.18 13.43
C LEU A 170 -16.93 9.88 14.80
N GLN A 171 -15.93 10.75 14.99
CA GLN A 171 -15.74 11.51 16.23
C GLN A 171 -16.90 12.48 16.50
N SER A 172 -17.46 13.10 15.46
CA SER A 172 -18.58 14.02 15.55
C SER A 172 -19.96 13.35 15.50
N MET A 173 -20.00 12.01 15.57
CA MET A 173 -21.22 11.21 15.52
C MET A 173 -22.10 11.45 14.28
N ARG A 174 -21.45 11.77 13.14
CA ARG A 174 -22.11 11.86 11.84
C ARG A 174 -22.20 10.52 11.15
N ILE A 175 -21.32 9.57 11.55
CA ILE A 175 -21.43 8.14 11.26
C ILE A 175 -21.33 7.38 12.58
N ASP A 176 -21.99 6.25 12.65
CA ASP A 176 -22.10 5.41 13.87
C ASP A 176 -20.96 4.38 13.96
N GLY A 177 -20.42 3.98 12.81
CA GLY A 177 -19.31 3.04 12.69
C GLY A 177 -18.52 3.27 11.40
N TYR A 178 -17.29 2.76 11.39
CA TYR A 178 -16.41 2.78 10.22
C TYR A 178 -15.85 1.38 9.97
N LEU A 179 -16.07 0.85 8.77
CA LEU A 179 -15.57 -0.44 8.35
C LEU A 179 -14.33 -0.28 7.48
N SER A 180 -13.23 -0.85 7.95
CA SER A 180 -11.92 -0.77 7.28
C SER A 180 -10.96 -1.83 7.80
N ASP A 181 -9.78 -1.89 7.20
CA ASP A 181 -8.72 -2.82 7.50
C ASP A 181 -8.28 -2.77 8.96
N ILE A 182 -8.24 -3.91 9.61
CA ILE A 182 -7.95 -3.98 11.05
C ILE A 182 -6.59 -3.40 11.44
N PRO A 183 -5.46 -3.61 10.72
CA PRO A 183 -4.17 -3.07 11.13
C PRO A 183 -4.14 -1.54 11.14
N ALA A 184 -4.74 -0.90 10.11
CA ALA A 184 -4.85 0.54 10.04
C ALA A 184 -5.69 1.10 11.19
N MET A 185 -6.81 0.46 11.51
CA MET A 185 -7.70 0.89 12.58
C MET A 185 -7.07 0.69 13.95
N GLN A 186 -6.43 -0.44 14.22
CA GLN A 186 -5.71 -0.67 15.48
C GLN A 186 -4.58 0.35 15.69
N TYR A 187 -3.84 0.67 14.63
CA TYR A 187 -2.81 1.70 14.69
C TYR A 187 -3.41 3.09 14.96
N TYR A 188 -4.49 3.43 14.26
CA TYR A 188 -5.14 4.74 14.40
C TYR A 188 -5.72 5.00 15.80
N VAL A 189 -6.36 3.98 16.41
CA VAL A 189 -7.05 4.15 17.71
C VAL A 189 -6.14 4.06 18.93
N ARG A 190 -4.88 3.62 18.78
CA ARG A 190 -3.95 3.35 19.91
C ARG A 190 -3.82 4.51 20.91
N ASP A 191 -3.85 5.76 20.42
CA ASP A 191 -3.73 6.97 21.22
C ASP A 191 -5.08 7.69 21.43
N LYS A 192 -6.19 7.06 21.09
CA LYS A 192 -7.53 7.68 21.03
C LYS A 192 -8.52 6.86 21.84
N PRO A 193 -8.53 6.98 23.18
CA PRO A 193 -9.36 6.14 24.05
C PRO A 193 -10.87 6.36 23.88
N PHE A 194 -11.27 7.35 23.09
CA PHE A 194 -12.65 7.62 22.72
C PHE A 194 -13.11 6.83 21.49
N LEU A 195 -12.21 6.15 20.79
CA LEU A 195 -12.48 5.22 19.69
C LEU A 195 -12.02 3.82 20.07
N ARG A 196 -12.63 2.81 19.46
CA ARG A 196 -12.16 1.43 19.57
C ARG A 196 -12.55 0.60 18.35
N VAL A 197 -11.72 -0.39 18.06
CA VAL A 197 -12.06 -1.49 17.19
C VAL A 197 -12.85 -2.51 18.00
N THR A 198 -14.07 -2.83 17.59
CA THR A 198 -14.98 -3.71 18.35
C THR A 198 -15.02 -5.13 17.81
N GLU A 199 -14.96 -5.27 16.49
CA GLU A 199 -15.03 -6.56 15.84
C GLU A 199 -13.97 -6.69 14.76
N ARG A 200 -13.43 -7.90 14.64
CA ARG A 200 -12.64 -8.37 13.52
C ARG A 200 -13.57 -9.18 12.61
N ILE A 201 -13.51 -8.89 11.33
CA ILE A 201 -14.31 -9.56 10.30
C ILE A 201 -13.35 -10.35 9.42
N GLU A 202 -13.37 -11.67 9.53
CA GLU A 202 -12.46 -12.54 8.79
C GLU A 202 -12.84 -12.55 7.30
N THR A 203 -12.08 -11.83 6.52
CA THR A 203 -12.25 -11.68 5.06
C THR A 203 -11.15 -12.39 4.26
N GLY A 204 -10.09 -12.86 4.93
CA GLY A 204 -8.97 -13.56 4.30
C GLY A 204 -8.17 -12.68 3.33
N GLU A 205 -8.05 -11.41 3.64
CA GLU A 205 -7.41 -10.43 2.76
C GLU A 205 -5.90 -10.62 2.70
N ARG A 206 -5.35 -10.41 1.51
CA ARG A 206 -3.91 -10.40 1.24
C ARG A 206 -3.56 -9.17 0.43
N TYR A 207 -2.63 -8.38 0.93
CA TYR A 207 -2.18 -7.15 0.25
C TYR A 207 -1.02 -7.43 -0.68
N SER A 208 -1.04 -6.76 -1.83
CA SER A 208 0.03 -6.83 -2.82
C SER A 208 0.25 -5.50 -3.53
N MET A 209 1.40 -5.35 -4.16
CA MET A 209 1.66 -4.31 -5.14
C MET A 209 0.85 -4.57 -6.40
N MET A 210 0.18 -3.55 -6.91
CA MET A 210 -0.72 -3.61 -8.06
C MET A 210 -0.07 -2.96 -9.30
N PHE A 211 -0.33 -3.55 -10.46
CA PHE A 211 0.24 -3.20 -11.76
C PHE A 211 -0.84 -3.11 -12.83
N ALA A 212 -0.48 -2.58 -13.99
CA ALA A 212 -1.29 -2.73 -15.19
C ALA A 212 -1.49 -4.23 -15.52
N PRO A 213 -2.62 -4.60 -16.16
CA PRO A 213 -2.87 -5.99 -16.51
C PRO A 213 -1.80 -6.50 -17.50
N GLY A 214 -1.19 -7.63 -17.16
CA GLY A 214 -0.17 -8.26 -18.03
C GLY A 214 1.18 -7.54 -18.08
N ASP A 215 1.43 -6.56 -17.22
CA ASP A 215 2.70 -5.84 -17.16
C ASP A 215 3.84 -6.80 -16.75
N PRO A 216 4.88 -6.97 -17.58
CA PRO A 216 6.03 -7.81 -17.26
C PRO A 216 6.85 -7.29 -16.06
N PHE A 217 6.80 -6.00 -15.78
CA PHE A 217 7.49 -5.40 -14.63
C PHE A 217 7.02 -6.00 -13.29
N ALA A 218 5.78 -6.49 -13.24
CA ALA A 218 5.28 -7.22 -12.08
C ALA A 218 6.07 -8.49 -11.76
N ASP A 219 6.68 -9.15 -12.74
CA ASP A 219 7.52 -10.34 -12.51
C ASP A 219 8.87 -9.95 -11.93
N GLU A 220 9.48 -8.84 -12.36
CA GLU A 220 10.71 -8.30 -11.81
C GLU A 220 10.53 -7.89 -10.34
N VAL A 221 9.45 -7.14 -10.04
CA VAL A 221 9.10 -6.74 -8.67
C VAL A 221 8.77 -7.96 -7.80
N ASN A 222 8.09 -8.97 -8.35
CA ASN A 222 7.78 -10.21 -7.64
C ASN A 222 9.05 -10.95 -7.19
N GLU A 223 10.08 -11.03 -8.05
CA GLU A 223 11.36 -11.64 -7.65
C GLU A 223 12.09 -10.77 -6.63
N ALA A 224 12.10 -9.44 -6.79
CA ALA A 224 12.67 -8.54 -5.79
C ALA A 224 12.00 -8.74 -4.41
N ILE A 225 10.68 -8.85 -4.35
CA ILE A 225 9.95 -9.18 -3.10
C ILE A 225 10.40 -10.54 -2.55
N SER A 226 10.62 -11.55 -3.42
CA SER A 226 11.10 -12.86 -2.99
C SER A 226 12.49 -12.78 -2.34
N GLU A 227 13.40 -12.02 -2.92
CA GLU A 227 14.73 -11.78 -2.37
C GLU A 227 14.69 -11.04 -1.04
N LEU A 228 13.89 -9.98 -0.95
CA LEU A 228 13.69 -9.20 0.28
C LEU A 228 13.10 -10.04 1.41
N LYS A 229 12.16 -10.97 1.12
CA LYS A 229 11.63 -11.93 2.09
C LYS A 229 12.72 -12.89 2.57
N ARG A 230 13.48 -13.51 1.65
CA ARG A 230 14.58 -14.43 1.99
C ARG A 230 15.68 -13.74 2.81
N ALA A 231 15.94 -12.46 2.55
CA ALA A 231 16.90 -11.63 3.30
C ALA A 231 16.36 -11.15 4.66
N GLY A 232 15.07 -11.37 4.98
CA GLY A 232 14.44 -10.93 6.22
C GLY A 232 14.08 -9.44 6.26
N VAL A 233 14.21 -8.73 5.15
CA VAL A 233 13.91 -7.27 5.08
C VAL A 233 12.45 -6.99 5.38
N LEU A 234 11.51 -7.74 4.79
CA LEU A 234 10.08 -7.56 5.05
C LEU A 234 9.73 -7.85 6.51
N ALA A 235 10.36 -8.83 7.13
CA ALA A 235 10.15 -9.14 8.55
C ALA A 235 10.64 -7.98 9.45
N ALA A 236 11.78 -7.37 9.12
CA ALA A 236 12.31 -6.22 9.84
C ALA A 236 11.40 -4.98 9.67
N LEU A 237 10.91 -4.71 8.47
CA LEU A 237 9.95 -3.64 8.23
C LEU A 237 8.64 -3.86 8.99
N HIS A 238 8.16 -5.11 9.03
CA HIS A 238 6.96 -5.45 9.81
C HIS A 238 7.17 -5.16 11.31
N GLU A 239 8.29 -5.59 11.88
CA GLU A 239 8.60 -5.31 13.28
C GLU A 239 8.72 -3.81 13.55
N GLN A 240 9.36 -3.06 12.65
CA GLN A 240 9.51 -1.61 12.75
C GLN A 240 8.15 -0.89 12.80
N TRP A 241 7.22 -1.24 11.91
CA TRP A 241 5.96 -0.52 11.74
C TRP A 241 4.82 -1.02 12.62
N PHE A 242 4.78 -2.32 12.90
CA PHE A 242 3.68 -2.96 13.67
C PHE A 242 4.11 -3.37 15.08
N GLY A 243 5.41 -3.27 15.42
CA GLY A 243 5.93 -3.55 16.77
C GLY A 243 5.96 -5.04 17.13
N ALA A 244 5.81 -5.93 16.15
CA ALA A 244 5.81 -7.38 16.37
C ALA A 244 6.53 -8.10 15.21
N VAL A 245 7.24 -9.18 15.55
CA VAL A 245 7.82 -10.08 14.55
C VAL A 245 6.67 -10.81 13.84
N PRO A 246 6.65 -10.86 12.50
CA PRO A 246 5.61 -11.58 11.77
C PRO A 246 5.69 -13.09 11.99
N ALA A 247 4.55 -13.78 11.92
CA ALA A 247 4.52 -15.23 12.02
C ALA A 247 5.35 -15.88 10.89
N PRO A 248 6.09 -16.96 11.16
CA PRO A 248 6.98 -17.60 10.16
C PRO A 248 6.24 -18.11 8.92
N ASP A 249 4.97 -18.40 9.04
CA ASP A 249 4.08 -18.90 7.97
C ASP A 249 3.27 -17.78 7.29
N SER A 250 3.42 -16.53 7.72
CA SER A 250 2.71 -15.38 7.15
C SER A 250 3.19 -15.01 5.74
N ALA A 251 2.34 -14.29 5.01
CA ALA A 251 2.67 -13.74 3.70
C ALA A 251 3.86 -12.75 3.75
N THR A 252 4.15 -12.15 4.90
CA THR A 252 5.30 -11.25 5.08
C THR A 252 6.62 -12.01 5.02
N VAL A 253 6.65 -13.26 5.49
CA VAL A 253 7.89 -14.07 5.59
C VAL A 253 8.03 -15.05 4.43
N ARG A 254 6.94 -15.75 4.08
CA ARG A 254 6.98 -16.80 3.05
C ARG A 254 7.02 -16.22 1.65
N VAL A 255 7.91 -16.74 0.81
CA VAL A 255 7.82 -16.54 -0.63
C VAL A 255 6.58 -17.27 -1.14
N MET A 256 5.73 -16.57 -1.85
CA MET A 256 4.46 -17.08 -2.36
C MET A 256 4.39 -16.94 -3.88
N GLU A 257 3.51 -17.68 -4.50
CA GLU A 257 3.24 -17.52 -5.93
C GLU A 257 2.49 -16.19 -6.19
N ARG A 258 2.78 -15.62 -7.36
CA ARG A 258 2.04 -14.48 -7.88
C ARG A 258 0.62 -14.94 -8.26
N PRO A 259 -0.44 -14.22 -7.85
CA PRO A 259 -1.81 -14.55 -8.26
C PRO A 259 -1.97 -14.30 -9.77
N ARG A 260 -2.78 -15.14 -10.39
CA ARG A 260 -3.05 -15.11 -11.84
C ARG A 260 -4.54 -15.00 -12.12
#